data_20438861c828a1cca15a0bacfbe5600e
#
_entry.id   20438861c828a1cca15a0bacfbe5600e
#
_cell.length_a   1.000
_cell.length_b   1.000
_cell.length_c   1.000
_cell.angle_alpha   90.00
_cell.angle_beta   90.00
_cell.angle_gamma   90.00
#
_symmetry.space_group_name_H-M   'P 1'
#
loop_
_entity.id
_entity.type
_entity.pdbx_description
1 polymer ?
#
loop_
_entity_poly.entity_id
_entity_poly.type
_entity_poly.pdbx_seq_one_letter_code
_entity_poly.pdbx_strand_id
1 'polypeptide(L)' 'MKYREVASKLRRLGCQELSRRSNGSHRKWFNPATGHATVLPDWGAKDLKEGTLRAALRQLGIEWKTFEDA' A
#
# COMPACT_ATOMS: atom_id res chain seq x y z
N MET A 1 7.79 -5.79 7.27
CA MET A 1 6.37 -6.07 6.95
C MET A 1 6.27 -6.54 5.51
N LYS A 2 5.59 -7.62 5.30
CA LYS A 2 5.40 -8.19 3.96
C LYS A 2 4.24 -7.53 3.23
N TYR A 3 4.25 -7.63 1.90
CA TYR A 3 3.22 -7.01 1.09
C TYR A 3 1.81 -7.38 1.55
N ARG A 4 1.54 -8.66 1.83
CA ARG A 4 0.18 -9.08 2.22
C ARG A 4 -0.27 -8.44 3.54
N GLU A 5 0.66 -8.16 4.44
CA GLU A 5 0.33 -7.48 5.69
C GLU A 5 -0.03 -6.02 5.43
N VAL A 6 0.75 -5.36 4.57
CA VAL A 6 0.48 -3.99 4.15
C VAL A 6 -0.88 -3.93 3.46
N ALA A 7 -1.13 -4.85 2.52
CA ALA A 7 -2.39 -4.90 1.78
C ALA A 7 -3.58 -5.07 2.73
N SER A 8 -3.45 -5.94 3.71
CA SER A 8 -4.52 -6.17 4.69
C SER A 8 -4.83 -4.88 5.46
N LYS A 9 -3.80 -4.18 5.92
CA LYS A 9 -3.98 -2.92 6.64
C LYS A 9 -4.59 -1.84 5.75
N LEU A 10 -4.13 -1.72 4.51
CA LEU A 10 -4.68 -0.74 3.57
C LEU A 10 -6.16 -0.99 3.29
N ARG A 11 -6.56 -2.25 3.14
CA ARG A 11 -7.98 -2.59 2.95
C ARG A 11 -8.80 -2.20 4.17
N ARG A 12 -8.29 -2.42 5.37
CA ARG A 12 -8.98 -2.01 6.59
C ARG A 12 -9.14 -0.51 6.68
N LEU A 13 -8.24 0.24 6.08
CA LEU A 13 -8.30 1.70 6.04
C LEU A 13 -9.16 2.23 4.88
N GLY A 14 -9.77 1.34 4.10
CA GLY A 14 -10.65 1.72 3.01
C GLY A 14 -9.97 1.89 1.67
N CYS A 15 -8.68 1.59 1.57
CA CYS A 15 -7.97 1.64 0.30
C CYS A 15 -8.34 0.46 -0.58
N GLN A 16 -8.21 0.64 -1.89
CA GLN A 16 -8.57 -0.36 -2.88
C GLN A 16 -7.37 -0.70 -3.74
N GLU A 17 -7.14 -1.99 -3.93
CA GLU A 17 -6.15 -2.45 -4.89
C GLU A 17 -6.79 -2.43 -6.27
N LEU A 18 -6.17 -1.70 -7.22
CA LEU A 18 -6.69 -1.58 -8.56
C LEU A 18 -6.25 -2.77 -9.41
N SER A 19 -7.05 -3.10 -10.43
CA SER A 19 -6.75 -4.20 -11.33
C SER A 19 -5.39 -4.02 -11.97
N ARG A 20 -4.61 -5.10 -11.96
CA ARG A 20 -3.30 -5.13 -12.53
C ARG A 20 -3.37 -5.56 -13.99
N ARG A 21 -2.77 -4.76 -14.87
CA ARG A 21 -2.75 -5.08 -16.30
C ARG A 21 -1.41 -5.64 -16.76
N SER A 22 -0.36 -5.48 -15.96
CA SER A 22 0.96 -5.98 -16.28
C SER A 22 1.29 -7.16 -15.40
N ASN A 23 2.26 -7.98 -15.83
CA ASN A 23 2.73 -9.12 -15.07
C ASN A 23 3.81 -8.73 -14.06
N GLY A 24 4.01 -7.47 -13.82
CA GLY A 24 5.02 -7.01 -12.88
C GLY A 24 4.63 -7.23 -11.43
N SER A 25 5.61 -7.06 -10.55
CA SER A 25 5.39 -7.17 -9.11
C SER A 25 4.79 -5.92 -8.51
N HIS A 26 4.55 -4.88 -9.30
CA HIS A 26 3.99 -3.62 -8.81
C HIS A 26 2.49 -3.68 -8.75
N ARG A 27 1.93 -3.27 -7.60
CA ARG A 27 0.48 -3.23 -7.37
C ARG A 27 0.06 -1.80 -7.12
N LYS A 28 -0.98 -1.35 -7.82
CA LYS A 28 -1.50 0.00 -7.67
C LYS A 28 -2.60 0.02 -6.61
N TRP A 29 -2.52 1.01 -5.73
CA TRP A 29 -3.51 1.21 -4.67
C TRP A 29 -4.12 2.59 -4.76
N PHE A 30 -5.39 2.69 -4.40
CA PHE A 30 -6.14 3.93 -4.43
C PHE A 30 -6.80 4.16 -3.09
N ASN A 31 -6.71 5.40 -2.59
CA ASN A 31 -7.37 5.81 -1.35
C ASN A 31 -8.55 6.72 -1.68
N PRO A 32 -9.81 6.20 -1.62
CA PRO A 32 -10.99 7.02 -1.94
C PRO A 32 -11.15 8.23 -1.03
N ALA A 33 -10.67 8.16 0.21
CA ALA A 33 -10.80 9.26 1.15
C ALA A 33 -10.01 10.49 0.74
N THR A 34 -8.88 10.30 0.05
CA THR A 34 -8.03 11.41 -0.39
C THR A 34 -8.03 11.61 -1.90
N GLY A 35 -8.49 10.60 -2.65
CA GLY A 35 -8.39 10.59 -4.10
C GLY A 35 -6.99 10.33 -4.63
N HIS A 36 -6.06 9.95 -3.76
CA HIS A 36 -4.67 9.71 -4.13
C HIS A 36 -4.39 8.24 -4.35
N ALA A 37 -3.36 7.95 -5.13
CA ALA A 37 -2.95 6.59 -5.46
C ALA A 37 -1.45 6.43 -5.26
N THR A 38 -1.02 5.18 -5.12
CA THR A 38 0.40 4.84 -5.03
C THR A 38 0.63 3.48 -5.67
N VAL A 39 1.90 3.13 -5.82
CA VAL A 39 2.32 1.82 -6.31
C VAL A 39 3.20 1.19 -5.26
N LEU A 40 2.93 -0.07 -4.94
CA LEU A 40 3.72 -0.85 -3.99
C LEU A 40 4.28 -2.09 -4.67
N PRO A 41 5.55 -2.44 -4.41
CA PRO A 41 6.09 -3.69 -4.94
C PRO A 41 5.57 -4.88 -4.12
N ASP A 42 5.17 -5.94 -4.82
CA ASP A 42 4.80 -7.20 -4.18
C ASP A 42 6.00 -8.13 -4.28
N TRP A 43 6.81 -8.17 -3.24
CA TRP A 43 8.00 -9.01 -3.18
C TRP A 43 7.73 -10.37 -2.52
N GLY A 44 6.46 -10.75 -2.43
CA GLY A 44 6.09 -12.04 -1.85
C GLY A 44 6.48 -12.14 -0.39
N ALA A 45 7.33 -13.11 -0.07
CA ALA A 45 7.73 -13.38 1.30
C ALA A 45 8.78 -12.40 1.84
N LYS A 46 9.33 -11.53 1.01
CA LYS A 46 10.33 -10.56 1.45
C LYS A 46 9.65 -9.35 2.06
N ASP A 47 10.30 -8.76 3.05
CA ASP A 47 9.81 -7.54 3.68
C ASP A 47 9.98 -6.35 2.75
N LEU A 48 9.00 -5.45 2.79
CA LEU A 48 9.11 -4.17 2.12
C LEU A 48 10.07 -3.29 2.91
N LYS A 49 10.87 -2.51 2.20
CA LYS A 49 11.74 -1.53 2.85
C LYS A 49 10.88 -0.46 3.50
N GLU A 50 11.26 -0.04 4.70
CA GLU A 50 10.48 0.95 5.45
C GLU A 50 10.34 2.26 4.66
N GLY A 51 11.41 2.71 4.00
CA GLY A 51 11.35 3.93 3.20
C GLY A 51 10.35 3.84 2.06
N THR A 52 10.28 2.68 1.39
CA THR A 52 9.32 2.43 0.33
C THR A 52 7.89 2.49 0.88
N LEU A 53 7.66 1.84 2.01
CA LEU A 53 6.35 1.83 2.63
C LEU A 53 5.93 3.22 3.09
N ARG A 54 6.83 3.95 3.75
CA ARG A 54 6.52 5.30 4.22
C ARG A 54 6.21 6.26 3.07
N ALA A 55 6.95 6.15 1.96
CA ALA A 55 6.70 6.98 0.78
C ALA A 55 5.31 6.68 0.19
N ALA A 56 4.95 5.40 0.12
CA ALA A 56 3.65 4.99 -0.40
C ALA A 56 2.50 5.53 0.47
N LEU A 57 2.64 5.44 1.79
CA LEU A 57 1.61 5.95 2.70
C LEU A 57 1.46 7.46 2.57
N ARG A 58 2.59 8.18 2.41
CA ARG A 58 2.55 9.62 2.19
C ARG A 58 1.79 9.96 0.91
N GLN A 59 2.03 9.20 -0.15
CA GLN A 59 1.33 9.41 -1.42
C GLN A 59 -0.15 9.13 -1.30
N LEU A 60 -0.54 8.17 -0.46
CA LEU A 60 -1.96 7.85 -0.22
C LEU A 60 -2.63 8.83 0.76
N GLY A 61 -1.85 9.69 1.40
CA GLY A 61 -2.39 10.60 2.40
C GLY A 61 -2.71 9.93 3.72
N ILE A 62 -2.00 8.86 4.07
CA ILE A 62 -2.19 8.11 5.30
C ILE A 62 -1.03 8.36 6.26
N GLU A 63 -1.34 8.76 7.48
CA GLU A 63 -0.32 8.93 8.50
C GLU A 63 0.21 7.58 8.98
N TRP A 64 1.49 7.56 9.32
CA TRP A 64 2.14 6.34 9.76
C TRP A 64 1.42 5.68 10.94
N LYS A 65 1.07 6.49 11.93
CA LYS A 65 0.40 5.96 13.12
C LYS A 65 -0.96 5.36 12.80
N THR A 66 -1.71 6.00 11.92
CA THR A 66 -3.00 5.47 11.46
C THR A 66 -2.82 4.11 10.82
N PHE A 67 -1.79 3.97 10.00
CA PHE A 67 -1.47 2.71 9.36
C PHE A 67 -1.04 1.65 10.38
N GLU A 68 -0.19 2.02 11.32
CA GLU A 68 0.25 1.08 12.36
C GLU A 68 -0.91 0.51 13.15
N ASP A 69 -1.88 1.35 13.46
CA ASP A 69 -3.02 0.97 14.29
C ASP A 69 -4.12 0.21 13.54
N ALA A 70 -3.95 0.08 12.25
CA ALA A 70 -4.95 -0.62 11.43
C ALA A 70 -4.92 -2.13 11.61
#